data_16be65e47c0f8162b16782bcbc055a31
#
_entry.id   16be65e47c0f8162b16782bcbc055a31
#
_cell.length_a   1.000
_cell.length_b   1.000
_cell.length_c   1.000
_cell.angle_alpha   90.00
_cell.angle_beta   90.00
_cell.angle_gamma   90.00
#
_symmetry.space_group_name_H-M   'P 1'
#
loop_
_entity.id
_entity.type
_entity.pdbx_description
1 polymer ?
#
loop_
_entity_poly.entity_id
_entity_poly.type
_entity_poly.pdbx_seq_one_letter_code
_entity_poly.pdbx_strand_id
1 'polypeptide(L)'
;QKDIIDLIEKLFFEIFYKVLNVKISLPIKQISYAESMNRFGSDRPDLRIPFEIKTISEIVEDCGFNVFSEPASKPGHKVSALCIPSKANLSRKDIDEYTEYAISKGSQGLAYIKCNNTKDLKDGLQSPILKFIDIKVIGNILEYVGASDGDIIFFSAGTSNLANEVLGGLREKIAHEKNLVTGDWEFVWVTDFPMFERDLETKKLKCLHHPFTMPIYKNIDDIEKNPESILSH
;
A
#
# COMPACT_ATOMS: atom_id res chain seq x y z
N GLN A 1 -19.06 -17.92 -6.87
CA GLN A 1 -18.67 -16.63 -6.30
C GLN A 1 -19.62 -15.51 -6.74
N LYS A 2 -19.81 -15.31 -8.05
CA LYS A 2 -20.62 -14.20 -8.59
C LYS A 2 -22.01 -14.12 -7.96
N ASP A 3 -22.75 -15.23 -7.89
CA ASP A 3 -24.11 -15.26 -7.34
C ASP A 3 -24.16 -14.81 -5.87
N ILE A 4 -23.11 -15.12 -5.10
CA ILE A 4 -23.00 -14.69 -3.69
C ILE A 4 -22.70 -13.19 -3.63
N ILE A 5 -21.80 -12.69 -4.47
CA ILE A 5 -21.50 -11.24 -4.57
C ILE A 5 -22.80 -10.49 -4.91
N ASP A 6 -23.50 -10.90 -5.95
CA ASP A 6 -24.78 -10.27 -6.39
C ASP A 6 -25.83 -10.28 -5.29
N LEU A 7 -25.91 -11.36 -4.50
CA LEU A 7 -26.85 -11.47 -3.38
C LEU A 7 -26.49 -10.49 -2.25
N ILE A 8 -25.23 -10.46 -1.86
CA ILE A 8 -24.74 -9.59 -0.77
C ILE A 8 -24.83 -8.12 -1.17
N GLU A 9 -24.50 -7.77 -2.41
CA GLU A 9 -24.67 -6.41 -2.92
C GLU A 9 -26.12 -5.92 -2.81
N LYS A 10 -27.08 -6.75 -3.22
CA LYS A 10 -28.51 -6.43 -3.07
C LYS A 10 -28.91 -6.28 -1.60
N LEU A 11 -28.42 -7.16 -0.73
CA LEU A 11 -28.69 -7.09 0.70
C LEU A 11 -28.16 -5.78 1.31
N PHE A 12 -26.90 -5.41 1.01
CA PHE A 12 -26.31 -4.17 1.51
C PHE A 12 -27.02 -2.94 0.95
N PHE A 13 -27.36 -2.93 -0.35
CA PHE A 13 -28.14 -1.85 -0.93
C PHE A 13 -29.47 -1.65 -0.19
N GLU A 14 -30.23 -2.73 0.06
CA GLU A 14 -31.51 -2.65 0.76
C GLU A 14 -31.37 -2.18 2.22
N ILE A 15 -30.36 -2.69 2.95
CA ILE A 15 -30.10 -2.28 4.34
C ILE A 15 -29.74 -0.80 4.39
N PHE A 16 -28.74 -0.38 3.61
CA PHE A 16 -28.28 1.01 3.63
C PHE A 16 -29.37 1.98 3.19
N TYR A 17 -30.13 1.61 2.16
CA TYR A 17 -31.22 2.45 1.68
C TYR A 17 -32.37 2.53 2.69
N LYS A 18 -32.85 1.41 3.23
CA LYS A 18 -34.00 1.39 4.12
C LYS A 18 -33.72 1.89 5.54
N VAL A 19 -32.53 1.64 6.07
CA VAL A 19 -32.21 1.94 7.46
C VAL A 19 -31.51 3.32 7.58
N LEU A 20 -30.58 3.63 6.66
CA LEU A 20 -29.76 4.83 6.73
C LEU A 20 -30.15 5.89 5.69
N ASN A 21 -31.08 5.59 4.78
CA ASN A 21 -31.40 6.41 3.61
C ASN A 21 -30.17 6.76 2.74
N VAL A 22 -29.19 5.85 2.69
CA VAL A 22 -27.96 5.97 1.89
C VAL A 22 -28.07 5.08 0.67
N LYS A 23 -27.85 5.64 -0.52
CA LYS A 23 -27.76 4.86 -1.76
C LYS A 23 -26.33 4.50 -2.03
N ILE A 24 -26.01 3.22 -1.99
CA ILE A 24 -24.71 2.70 -2.42
C ILE A 24 -24.74 2.42 -3.93
N SER A 25 -23.62 2.67 -4.60
CA SER A 25 -23.47 2.38 -6.03
C SER A 25 -23.27 0.89 -6.27
N LEU A 26 -24.00 0.32 -7.22
CA LEU A 26 -23.85 -1.06 -7.66
C LEU A 26 -23.42 -1.11 -9.14
N PRO A 27 -22.62 -2.09 -9.56
CA PRO A 27 -21.93 -3.07 -8.71
C PRO A 27 -20.87 -2.42 -7.83
N ILE A 28 -20.60 -3.03 -6.67
CA ILE A 28 -19.53 -2.60 -5.79
C ILE A 28 -18.17 -2.86 -6.48
N LYS A 29 -17.24 -1.90 -6.36
CA LYS A 29 -15.91 -2.01 -6.93
C LYS A 29 -15.22 -3.27 -6.44
N GLN A 30 -14.55 -3.98 -7.36
CA GLN A 30 -13.72 -5.13 -7.05
C GLN A 30 -12.24 -4.81 -7.30
N ILE A 31 -11.38 -5.22 -6.39
CA ILE A 31 -9.93 -5.17 -6.52
C ILE A 31 -9.36 -6.50 -6.07
N SER A 32 -8.24 -6.92 -6.65
CA SER A 32 -7.55 -8.11 -6.17
C SER A 32 -6.81 -7.84 -4.85
N TYR A 33 -6.55 -8.90 -4.08
CA TYR A 33 -5.70 -8.83 -2.90
C TYR A 33 -4.33 -8.21 -3.22
N ALA A 34 -3.70 -8.63 -4.32
CA ALA A 34 -2.42 -8.09 -4.74
C ALA A 34 -2.48 -6.58 -5.02
N GLU A 35 -3.53 -6.11 -5.70
CA GLU A 35 -3.77 -4.69 -5.92
C GLU A 35 -3.99 -3.95 -4.60
N SER A 36 -4.81 -4.50 -3.71
CA SER A 36 -5.09 -3.91 -2.39
C SER A 36 -3.80 -3.75 -1.57
N MET A 37 -3.00 -4.79 -1.50
CA MET A 37 -1.71 -4.75 -0.79
C MET A 37 -0.72 -3.77 -1.41
N ASN A 38 -0.66 -3.66 -2.72
CA ASN A 38 0.27 -2.76 -3.40
C ASN A 38 -0.11 -1.28 -3.26
N ARG A 39 -1.41 -0.96 -3.35
CA ARG A 39 -1.90 0.43 -3.33
C ARG A 39 -2.19 0.95 -1.92
N PHE A 40 -2.57 0.07 -1.01
CA PHE A 40 -3.05 0.49 0.31
C PHE A 40 -2.29 -0.15 1.47
N GLY A 41 -1.51 -1.21 1.22
CA GLY A 41 -0.77 -1.94 2.24
C GLY A 41 -1.66 -2.77 3.18
N SER A 42 -2.92 -3.01 2.79
CA SER A 42 -3.93 -3.69 3.60
C SER A 42 -4.87 -4.51 2.74
N ASP A 43 -5.35 -5.63 3.26
CA ASP A 43 -6.44 -6.43 2.69
C ASP A 43 -7.84 -5.87 3.01
N ARG A 44 -7.89 -4.82 3.85
CA ARG A 44 -9.11 -4.08 4.24
C ARG A 44 -8.90 -2.59 4.05
N PRO A 45 -8.73 -2.12 2.80
CA PRO A 45 -8.34 -0.74 2.54
C PRO A 45 -9.47 0.24 2.86
N ASP A 46 -9.16 1.31 3.55
CA ASP A 46 -10.07 2.46 3.64
C ASP A 46 -9.92 3.33 2.37
N LEU A 47 -10.86 3.19 1.43
CA LEU A 47 -10.85 3.92 0.16
C LEU A 47 -11.22 5.39 0.30
N ARG A 48 -11.69 5.83 1.46
CA ARG A 48 -11.98 7.24 1.77
C ARG A 48 -10.72 8.08 1.96
N ILE A 49 -9.56 7.42 2.10
CA ILE A 49 -8.26 8.08 2.19
C ILE A 49 -7.77 8.38 0.76
N PRO A 50 -7.56 9.66 0.38
CA PRO A 50 -7.38 10.06 -1.03
C PRO A 50 -5.95 9.91 -1.56
N PHE A 51 -5.05 9.22 -0.86
CA PHE A 51 -3.68 8.97 -1.29
C PHE A 51 -3.31 7.50 -1.13
N GLU A 52 -2.43 7.04 -2.01
CA GLU A 52 -2.08 5.63 -2.18
C GLU A 52 -0.57 5.41 -2.10
N ILE A 53 -0.19 4.18 -1.78
CA ILE A 53 1.19 3.73 -1.87
C ILE A 53 1.53 3.49 -3.35
N LYS A 54 2.73 3.90 -3.77
CA LYS A 54 3.26 3.63 -5.10
C LYS A 54 4.58 2.88 -5.01
N THR A 55 4.69 1.76 -5.68
CA THR A 55 5.94 1.01 -5.80
C THR A 55 6.85 1.75 -6.77
N ILE A 56 8.07 2.06 -6.34
CA ILE A 56 9.06 2.82 -7.11
C ILE A 56 10.34 2.03 -7.39
N SER A 57 10.32 0.71 -7.19
CA SER A 57 11.51 -0.16 -7.34
C SER A 57 12.22 0.05 -8.67
N GLU A 58 11.49 0.03 -9.81
CA GLU A 58 12.05 0.24 -11.14
C GLU A 58 12.73 1.61 -11.33
N ILE A 59 12.30 2.63 -10.58
CA ILE A 59 12.87 3.98 -10.67
C ILE A 59 14.17 4.07 -9.87
N VAL A 60 14.32 3.28 -8.80
CA VAL A 60 15.44 3.39 -7.84
C VAL A 60 16.41 2.21 -7.88
N GLU A 61 16.23 1.26 -8.79
CA GLU A 61 17.07 0.07 -8.91
C GLU A 61 18.57 0.45 -9.07
N ASP A 62 18.86 1.44 -9.88
CA ASP A 62 20.22 1.92 -10.17
C ASP A 62 20.52 3.28 -9.54
N CYS A 63 19.84 3.69 -8.47
CA CYS A 63 19.94 5.05 -7.93
C CYS A 63 21.24 5.32 -7.12
N GLY A 64 22.08 4.32 -6.91
CA GLY A 64 23.33 4.44 -6.14
C GLY A 64 23.15 4.50 -4.62
N PHE A 65 21.93 4.57 -4.12
CA PHE A 65 21.62 4.54 -2.70
C PHE A 65 21.22 3.11 -2.29
N ASN A 66 22.15 2.36 -1.69
CA ASN A 66 22.01 0.93 -1.38
C ASN A 66 20.76 0.58 -0.59
N VAL A 67 20.30 1.49 0.29
CA VAL A 67 19.05 1.28 1.05
C VAL A 67 17.85 1.10 0.14
N PHE A 68 17.89 1.66 -1.08
CA PHE A 68 16.82 1.51 -2.07
C PHE A 68 17.20 0.50 -3.16
N SER A 69 18.40 0.58 -3.74
CA SER A 69 18.79 -0.26 -4.87
C SER A 69 18.84 -1.75 -4.53
N GLU A 70 19.34 -2.12 -3.35
CA GLU A 70 19.36 -3.53 -2.95
C GLU A 70 17.96 -4.17 -2.81
N PRO A 71 16.99 -3.57 -2.07
CA PRO A 71 15.64 -4.11 -2.04
C PRO A 71 14.92 -4.03 -3.39
N ALA A 72 15.21 -3.01 -4.20
CA ALA A 72 14.59 -2.85 -5.51
C ALA A 72 14.89 -4.02 -6.46
N SER A 73 16.12 -4.56 -6.41
CA SER A 73 16.60 -5.65 -7.27
C SER A 73 16.35 -7.06 -6.70
N LYS A 74 15.91 -7.16 -5.43
CA LYS A 74 15.80 -8.44 -4.74
C LYS A 74 14.38 -9.03 -4.82
N PRO A 75 14.21 -10.31 -5.27
CA PRO A 75 12.90 -10.95 -5.29
C PRO A 75 12.20 -10.95 -3.92
N GLY A 76 10.90 -10.67 -3.90
CA GLY A 76 10.10 -10.57 -2.67
C GLY A 76 10.35 -9.31 -1.85
N HIS A 77 11.16 -8.38 -2.37
CA HIS A 77 11.42 -7.07 -1.78
C HIS A 77 10.92 -5.96 -2.71
N LYS A 78 10.76 -4.78 -2.16
CA LYS A 78 10.39 -3.59 -2.94
C LYS A 78 10.79 -2.30 -2.23
N VAL A 79 10.78 -1.23 -2.99
CA VAL A 79 10.80 0.14 -2.49
C VAL A 79 9.48 0.79 -2.85
N SER A 80 8.84 1.36 -1.86
CA SER A 80 7.55 2.04 -2.03
C SER A 80 7.57 3.44 -1.45
N ALA A 81 6.74 4.30 -2.00
CA ALA A 81 6.57 5.69 -1.62
C ALA A 81 5.11 5.99 -1.28
N LEU A 82 4.91 6.86 -0.29
CA LEU A 82 3.61 7.38 0.13
C LEU A 82 3.68 8.91 0.14
N CYS A 83 3.00 9.55 -0.81
CA CYS A 83 2.94 11.00 -0.93
C CYS A 83 1.80 11.54 -0.09
N ILE A 84 2.12 12.32 0.93
CA ILE A 84 1.16 12.96 1.83
C ILE A 84 0.94 14.40 1.39
N PRO A 85 -0.31 14.79 1.10
CA PRO A 85 -0.61 16.13 0.61
C PRO A 85 -0.31 17.21 1.65
N SER A 86 0.08 18.39 1.18
CA SER A 86 0.45 19.56 1.99
C SER A 86 -0.60 19.97 3.03
N LYS A 87 -1.88 19.72 2.74
CA LYS A 87 -2.98 19.96 3.69
C LYS A 87 -2.88 19.17 4.99
N ALA A 88 -2.07 18.10 5.05
CA ALA A 88 -1.76 17.38 6.28
C ALA A 88 -0.99 18.24 7.30
N ASN A 89 -0.27 19.25 6.82
CA ASN A 89 0.53 20.19 7.62
C ASN A 89 1.43 19.49 8.66
N LEU A 90 2.27 18.57 8.18
CA LEU A 90 3.11 17.75 9.04
C LEU A 90 4.25 18.55 9.66
N SER A 91 4.26 18.62 10.99
CA SER A 91 5.35 19.18 11.77
C SER A 91 6.56 18.25 11.82
N ARG A 92 7.70 18.75 12.32
CA ARG A 92 8.87 17.92 12.59
C ARG A 92 8.58 16.82 13.61
N LYS A 93 7.81 17.15 14.64
CA LYS A 93 7.39 16.20 15.67
C LYS A 93 6.57 15.04 15.08
N ASP A 94 5.63 15.35 14.17
CA ASP A 94 4.84 14.32 13.47
C ASP A 94 5.77 13.35 12.71
N ILE A 95 6.78 13.87 12.01
CA ILE A 95 7.73 13.03 11.25
C ILE A 95 8.56 12.15 12.18
N ASP A 96 8.99 12.68 13.33
CA ASP A 96 9.73 11.92 14.34
C ASP A 96 8.84 10.79 14.90
N GLU A 97 7.57 11.08 15.25
CA GLU A 97 6.60 10.07 15.71
C GLU A 97 6.30 9.00 14.64
N TYR A 98 6.18 9.38 13.36
CA TYR A 98 6.00 8.43 12.26
C TYR A 98 7.25 7.58 12.01
N THR A 99 8.43 8.14 12.27
CA THR A 99 9.67 7.37 12.22
C THR A 99 9.72 6.32 13.32
N GLU A 100 9.33 6.69 14.55
CA GLU A 100 9.20 5.73 15.66
C GLU A 100 8.18 4.63 15.36
N TYR A 101 7.05 5.01 14.77
CA TYR A 101 6.05 4.04 14.31
C TYR A 101 6.65 3.04 13.30
N ALA A 102 7.36 3.53 12.28
CA ALA A 102 7.99 2.66 11.28
C ALA A 102 9.02 1.71 11.93
N ILE A 103 9.82 2.20 12.88
CA ILE A 103 10.78 1.39 13.64
C ILE A 103 10.06 0.32 14.46
N SER A 104 8.93 0.65 15.10
CA SER A 104 8.13 -0.31 15.87
C SER A 104 7.57 -1.46 15.00
N LYS A 105 7.46 -1.24 13.69
CA LYS A 105 7.06 -2.24 12.69
C LYS A 105 8.22 -3.05 12.11
N GLY A 106 9.45 -2.79 12.55
CA GLY A 106 10.65 -3.51 12.11
C GLY A 106 11.45 -2.81 11.01
N SER A 107 11.08 -1.59 10.62
CA SER A 107 11.91 -0.78 9.73
C SER A 107 13.14 -0.24 10.48
N GLN A 108 14.25 -0.03 9.77
CA GLN A 108 15.43 0.61 10.34
C GLN A 108 15.28 2.13 10.51
N GLY A 109 14.25 2.71 9.93
CA GLY A 109 13.94 4.14 9.94
C GLY A 109 12.87 4.47 8.92
N LEU A 110 12.59 5.76 8.75
CA LEU A 110 11.62 6.27 7.78
C LEU A 110 12.28 7.36 6.94
N ALA A 111 12.71 7.03 5.72
CA ALA A 111 13.20 8.02 4.78
C ALA A 111 12.06 8.91 4.29
N TYR A 112 12.32 10.20 4.10
CA TYR A 112 11.32 11.12 3.58
C TYR A 112 11.94 12.23 2.73
N ILE A 113 11.14 12.86 1.87
CA ILE A 113 11.46 14.10 1.15
C ILE A 113 10.34 15.11 1.40
N LYS A 114 10.70 16.32 1.87
CA LYS A 114 9.80 17.47 1.91
C LYS A 114 9.92 18.22 0.59
N CYS A 115 8.79 18.47 -0.06
CA CYS A 115 8.69 19.12 -1.36
C CYS A 115 8.30 20.59 -1.18
N ASN A 116 9.24 21.47 -0.81
CA ASN A 116 8.94 22.91 -0.63
C ASN A 116 8.71 23.59 -1.99
N ASN A 117 9.46 23.20 -3.02
CA ASN A 117 9.28 23.66 -4.41
C ASN A 117 9.72 22.54 -5.36
N THR A 118 8.76 21.87 -5.97
CA THR A 118 9.00 20.71 -6.86
C THR A 118 9.65 21.09 -8.19
N LYS A 119 9.64 22.36 -8.58
CA LYS A 119 10.29 22.86 -9.80
C LYS A 119 11.78 23.09 -9.60
N ASP A 120 12.23 23.29 -8.37
CA ASP A 120 13.62 23.43 -8.00
C ASP A 120 14.11 22.19 -7.26
N LEU A 121 14.63 21.24 -7.99
CA LEU A 121 15.06 19.96 -7.43
C LEU A 121 16.33 20.09 -6.56
N LYS A 122 17.09 21.19 -6.65
CA LYS A 122 18.31 21.40 -5.86
C LYS A 122 18.03 22.00 -4.50
N ASP A 123 17.33 23.12 -4.48
CA ASP A 123 17.12 23.92 -3.27
C ASP A 123 15.65 23.86 -2.76
N GLY A 124 14.75 23.40 -3.60
CA GLY A 124 13.31 23.28 -3.28
C GLY A 124 12.94 22.00 -2.53
N LEU A 125 13.86 21.07 -2.32
CA LEU A 125 13.61 19.82 -1.62
C LEU A 125 14.45 19.73 -0.34
N GLN A 126 13.89 19.10 0.69
CA GLN A 126 14.59 18.90 1.95
C GLN A 126 14.53 17.45 2.40
N SER A 127 15.70 16.79 2.45
CA SER A 127 15.85 15.43 2.96
C SER A 127 17.33 15.05 3.16
N PRO A 128 17.62 14.19 4.15
CA PRO A 128 18.96 13.61 4.30
C PRO A 128 19.41 12.72 3.16
N ILE A 129 18.46 12.11 2.41
CA ILE A 129 18.77 11.13 1.36
C ILE A 129 19.13 11.77 0.01
N LEU A 130 18.84 13.07 -0.20
CA LEU A 130 19.08 13.77 -1.47
C LEU A 130 20.56 13.73 -1.91
N LYS A 131 21.49 13.69 -0.99
CA LYS A 131 22.94 13.62 -1.27
C LYS A 131 23.39 12.26 -1.82
N PHE A 132 22.55 11.24 -1.75
CA PHE A 132 22.89 9.88 -2.17
C PHE A 132 22.20 9.46 -3.47
N ILE A 133 21.20 10.21 -3.93
CA ILE A 133 20.37 9.88 -5.07
C ILE A 133 20.53 10.93 -6.16
N ASP A 134 20.74 10.49 -7.40
CA ASP A 134 20.84 11.41 -8.54
C ASP A 134 19.57 12.27 -8.68
N ILE A 135 19.76 13.54 -9.01
CA ILE A 135 18.68 14.53 -9.12
C ILE A 135 17.63 14.13 -10.17
N LYS A 136 18.04 13.41 -11.23
CA LYS A 136 17.11 12.90 -12.24
C LYS A 136 16.20 11.82 -11.68
N VAL A 137 16.76 10.90 -10.87
CA VAL A 137 15.99 9.85 -10.19
C VAL A 137 14.98 10.49 -9.24
N ILE A 138 15.40 11.53 -8.50
CA ILE A 138 14.49 12.28 -7.63
C ILE A 138 13.36 12.92 -8.45
N GLY A 139 13.68 13.57 -9.59
CA GLY A 139 12.67 14.12 -10.50
C GLY A 139 11.66 13.07 -10.96
N ASN A 140 12.13 11.90 -11.37
CA ASN A 140 11.26 10.78 -11.78
C ASN A 140 10.37 10.29 -10.62
N ILE A 141 10.91 10.23 -9.39
CA ILE A 141 10.09 9.87 -8.21
C ILE A 141 8.97 10.89 -8.00
N LEU A 142 9.29 12.19 -7.98
CA LEU A 142 8.31 13.26 -7.77
C LEU A 142 7.19 13.20 -8.81
N GLU A 143 7.56 13.07 -10.08
CA GLU A 143 6.60 12.96 -11.18
C GLU A 143 5.71 11.71 -11.02
N TYR A 144 6.33 10.56 -10.76
CA TYR A 144 5.60 9.29 -10.64
C TYR A 144 4.63 9.28 -9.45
N VAL A 145 5.02 9.82 -8.29
CA VAL A 145 4.11 9.91 -7.14
C VAL A 145 3.10 11.04 -7.28
N GLY A 146 3.33 11.99 -8.18
CA GLY A 146 2.47 13.16 -8.39
C GLY A 146 2.63 14.20 -7.29
N ALA A 147 3.86 14.38 -6.79
CA ALA A 147 4.14 15.31 -5.71
C ALA A 147 3.95 16.77 -6.13
N SER A 148 3.41 17.56 -5.23
CA SER A 148 3.18 18.99 -5.37
C SER A 148 3.92 19.78 -4.28
N ASP A 149 3.99 21.09 -4.44
CA ASP A 149 4.63 21.96 -3.45
C ASP A 149 3.94 21.85 -2.08
N GLY A 150 4.73 21.66 -1.05
CA GLY A 150 4.29 21.45 0.33
C GLY A 150 4.02 20.00 0.71
N ASP A 151 4.03 19.07 -0.23
CA ASP A 151 3.84 17.64 0.06
C ASP A 151 5.06 17.03 0.76
N ILE A 152 4.84 15.90 1.42
CA ILE A 152 5.89 15.08 2.02
C ILE A 152 5.76 13.66 1.49
N ILE A 153 6.86 13.11 0.99
CA ILE A 153 6.93 11.73 0.52
C ILE A 153 7.66 10.90 1.58
N PHE A 154 7.02 9.86 2.09
CA PHE A 154 7.64 8.83 2.93
C PHE A 154 8.00 7.61 2.09
N PHE A 155 9.10 6.94 2.46
CA PHE A 155 9.60 5.76 1.76
C PHE A 155 9.76 4.60 2.72
N SER A 156 9.45 3.40 2.24
CA SER A 156 9.80 2.15 2.90
C SER A 156 10.46 1.21 1.90
N ALA A 157 11.54 0.57 2.32
CA ALA A 157 12.34 -0.35 1.53
C ALA A 157 12.63 -1.61 2.34
N GLY A 158 12.46 -2.77 1.73
CA GLY A 158 12.65 -4.05 2.40
C GLY A 158 11.77 -5.14 1.81
N THR A 159 11.43 -6.16 2.60
CA THR A 159 10.46 -7.18 2.15
C THR A 159 9.13 -6.51 1.78
N SER A 160 8.43 -7.07 0.78
CA SER A 160 7.15 -6.51 0.34
C SER A 160 6.14 -6.40 1.48
N ASN A 161 6.14 -7.36 2.40
CA ASN A 161 5.27 -7.33 3.58
C ASN A 161 5.63 -6.18 4.52
N LEU A 162 6.92 -5.98 4.82
CA LEU A 162 7.36 -4.87 5.67
C LEU A 162 7.00 -3.51 5.06
N ALA A 163 7.27 -3.33 3.75
CA ALA A 163 6.96 -2.09 3.06
C ALA A 163 5.46 -1.78 3.09
N ASN A 164 4.61 -2.81 2.89
CA ASN A 164 3.17 -2.70 2.98
C ASN A 164 2.70 -2.36 4.40
N GLU A 165 3.20 -3.07 5.41
CA GLU A 165 2.80 -2.86 6.81
C GLU A 165 3.17 -1.46 7.29
N VAL A 166 4.38 -0.99 6.98
CA VAL A 166 4.85 0.34 7.37
C VAL A 166 4.04 1.44 6.69
N LEU A 167 3.98 1.43 5.36
CA LEU A 167 3.31 2.53 4.63
C LEU A 167 1.78 2.43 4.68
N GLY A 168 1.21 1.22 4.72
CA GLY A 168 -0.22 1.02 4.90
C GLY A 168 -0.70 1.55 6.25
N GLY A 169 0.00 1.18 7.32
CA GLY A 169 -0.33 1.69 8.65
C GLY A 169 -0.08 3.20 8.80
N LEU A 170 0.98 3.75 8.20
CA LEU A 170 1.20 5.19 8.16
C LEU A 170 0.11 5.92 7.37
N ARG A 171 -0.34 5.36 6.26
CA ARG A 171 -1.43 5.90 5.45
C ARG A 171 -2.70 6.09 6.28
N GLU A 172 -3.13 5.06 7.00
CA GLU A 172 -4.31 5.13 7.87
C GLU A 172 -4.07 6.09 9.05
N LYS A 173 -2.94 5.94 9.75
CA LYS A 173 -2.60 6.77 10.91
C LYS A 173 -2.62 8.27 10.55
N ILE A 174 -1.91 8.67 9.49
CA ILE A 174 -1.83 10.06 9.06
C ILE A 174 -3.20 10.58 8.62
N ALA A 175 -3.96 9.79 7.85
CA ALA A 175 -5.27 10.20 7.37
C ALA A 175 -6.25 10.49 8.52
N HIS A 176 -6.27 9.66 9.55
CA HIS A 176 -7.13 9.87 10.71
C HIS A 176 -6.65 11.00 11.61
N GLU A 177 -5.36 11.06 11.94
CA GLU A 177 -4.80 12.11 12.80
C GLU A 177 -4.92 13.51 12.20
N LYS A 178 -4.82 13.60 10.88
CA LYS A 178 -4.89 14.88 10.14
C LYS A 178 -6.25 15.17 9.52
N ASN A 179 -7.28 14.37 9.84
CA ASN A 179 -8.64 14.52 9.32
C ASN A 179 -8.70 14.59 7.79
N LEU A 180 -7.97 13.68 7.11
CA LEU A 180 -7.88 13.64 5.66
C LEU A 180 -8.85 12.61 5.03
N VAL A 181 -9.57 11.87 5.85
CA VAL A 181 -10.59 10.92 5.40
C VAL A 181 -11.76 11.70 4.79
N THR A 182 -12.23 11.29 3.62
CA THR A 182 -13.29 11.96 2.86
C THR A 182 -14.48 11.05 2.64
N GLY A 183 -15.70 11.57 2.78
CA GLY A 183 -16.94 10.80 2.64
C GLY A 183 -17.25 9.92 3.84
N ASP A 184 -18.44 9.27 3.78
CA ASP A 184 -18.94 8.45 4.88
C ASP A 184 -18.75 6.96 4.65
N TRP A 185 -19.02 6.48 3.42
CA TRP A 185 -19.04 5.07 3.07
C TRP A 185 -18.41 4.82 1.70
N GLU A 186 -17.42 3.91 1.65
CA GLU A 186 -16.83 3.40 0.43
C GLU A 186 -16.76 1.88 0.52
N PHE A 187 -17.46 1.21 -0.41
CA PHE A 187 -17.54 -0.25 -0.45
C PHE A 187 -16.54 -0.81 -1.48
N VAL A 188 -15.91 -1.90 -1.12
CA VAL A 188 -14.99 -2.62 -2.01
C VAL A 188 -15.04 -4.12 -1.71
N TRP A 189 -15.04 -4.92 -2.76
CA TRP A 189 -14.71 -6.33 -2.68
C TRP A 189 -13.21 -6.51 -2.88
N VAL A 190 -12.56 -7.15 -1.94
CA VAL A 190 -11.19 -7.66 -2.14
C VAL A 190 -11.30 -9.13 -2.46
N THR A 191 -10.80 -9.52 -3.63
CA THR A 191 -10.90 -10.89 -4.18
C THR A 191 -9.52 -11.47 -4.44
N ASP A 192 -9.45 -12.71 -4.88
CA ASP A 192 -8.23 -13.36 -5.32
C ASP A 192 -7.15 -13.38 -4.23
N PHE A 193 -7.55 -13.73 -3.02
CA PHE A 193 -6.61 -13.90 -1.91
C PHE A 193 -5.66 -15.08 -2.17
N PRO A 194 -4.39 -15.01 -1.72
CA PRO A 194 -3.52 -16.18 -1.75
C PRO A 194 -4.11 -17.29 -0.86
N MET A 195 -4.18 -18.52 -1.39
CA MET A 195 -4.68 -19.67 -0.63
C MET A 195 -3.70 -20.11 0.43
N PHE A 196 -2.41 -20.03 0.13
CA PHE A 196 -1.32 -20.44 0.99
C PHE A 196 -0.26 -19.36 1.10
N GLU A 197 0.42 -19.32 2.23
CA GLU A 197 1.67 -18.58 2.42
C GLU A 197 2.76 -19.51 2.96
N ARG A 198 4.01 -19.14 2.73
CA ARG A 198 5.15 -19.81 3.34
C ARG A 198 5.57 -19.08 4.60
N ASP A 199 5.49 -19.76 5.72
CA ASP A 199 6.02 -19.26 6.98
C ASP A 199 7.53 -18.97 6.85
N LEU A 200 7.95 -17.76 7.20
CA LEU A 200 9.32 -17.31 6.99
C LEU A 200 10.35 -18.03 7.85
N GLU A 201 9.96 -18.48 9.05
CA GLU A 201 10.84 -19.15 9.99
C GLU A 201 10.89 -20.66 9.72
N THR A 202 9.74 -21.30 9.66
CA THR A 202 9.63 -22.76 9.53
C THR A 202 9.71 -23.24 8.09
N LYS A 203 9.59 -22.34 7.10
CA LYS A 203 9.49 -22.64 5.66
C LYS A 203 8.33 -23.56 5.28
N LYS A 204 7.42 -23.82 6.19
CA LYS A 204 6.23 -24.66 5.95
C LYS A 204 5.13 -23.83 5.28
N LEU A 205 4.35 -24.51 4.44
CA LEU A 205 3.14 -23.93 3.90
C LEU A 205 2.08 -23.83 4.99
N LYS A 206 1.44 -22.68 5.05
CA LYS A 206 0.32 -22.38 5.92
C LYS A 206 -0.87 -21.98 5.07
N CYS A 207 -2.02 -22.59 5.33
CA CYS A 207 -3.26 -22.18 4.71
C CYS A 207 -3.76 -20.87 5.38
N LEU A 208 -4.08 -19.88 4.57
CA LEU A 208 -4.55 -18.57 5.05
C LEU A 208 -6.05 -18.54 5.32
N HIS A 209 -6.81 -19.49 4.76
CA HIS A 209 -8.25 -19.51 4.83
C HIS A 209 -8.79 -20.80 5.45
N HIS A 210 -10.08 -20.73 5.80
CA HIS A 210 -10.81 -21.89 6.28
C HIS A 210 -10.83 -23.00 5.21
N PRO A 211 -10.77 -24.31 5.59
CA PRO A 211 -10.78 -25.43 4.65
C PRO A 211 -11.97 -25.46 3.67
N PHE A 212 -13.03 -24.73 3.94
CA PHE A 212 -14.18 -24.62 3.04
C PHE A 212 -13.99 -23.60 1.92
N THR A 213 -12.94 -22.79 1.99
CA THR A 213 -12.59 -21.85 0.92
C THR A 213 -12.05 -22.62 -0.27
N MET A 214 -12.65 -22.39 -1.44
CA MET A 214 -12.29 -23.12 -2.65
C MET A 214 -11.05 -22.50 -3.31
N PRO A 215 -9.98 -23.29 -3.58
CA PRO A 215 -8.84 -22.82 -4.36
C PRO A 215 -9.22 -22.63 -5.84
N ILE A 216 -8.62 -21.61 -6.45
CA ILE A 216 -8.72 -21.38 -7.90
C ILE A 216 -7.56 -22.07 -8.58
N TYR A 217 -7.83 -23.12 -9.35
CA TYR A 217 -6.82 -23.86 -10.09
C TYR A 217 -7.36 -24.34 -11.46
N LYS A 218 -6.46 -24.53 -12.42
CA LYS A 218 -6.79 -25.11 -13.73
C LYS A 218 -6.62 -26.63 -13.71
N ASN A 219 -5.57 -27.10 -13.04
CA ASN A 219 -5.28 -28.51 -12.84
C ASN A 219 -4.96 -28.72 -11.35
N ILE A 220 -5.44 -29.82 -10.77
CA ILE A 220 -5.20 -30.16 -9.37
C ILE A 220 -3.70 -30.28 -9.06
N ASP A 221 -2.90 -30.72 -10.02
CA ASP A 221 -1.44 -30.79 -9.90
C ASP A 221 -0.77 -29.44 -9.65
N ASP A 222 -1.43 -28.32 -10.02
CA ASP A 222 -0.91 -26.97 -9.80
C ASP A 222 -0.80 -26.67 -8.31
N ILE A 223 -1.73 -27.22 -7.50
CA ILE A 223 -1.74 -27.05 -6.04
C ILE A 223 -0.50 -27.69 -5.41
N GLU A 224 -0.07 -28.84 -5.91
CA GLU A 224 1.10 -29.54 -5.39
C GLU A 224 2.42 -28.93 -5.89
N LYS A 225 2.47 -28.52 -7.17
CA LYS A 225 3.70 -28.05 -7.81
C LYS A 225 4.03 -26.60 -7.44
N ASN A 226 3.02 -25.74 -7.30
CA ASN A 226 3.22 -24.33 -7.03
C ASN A 226 2.11 -23.77 -6.11
N PRO A 227 2.01 -24.26 -4.87
CA PRO A 227 0.91 -23.90 -3.95
C PRO A 227 0.82 -22.39 -3.65
N GLU A 228 1.96 -21.69 -3.65
CA GLU A 228 2.01 -20.24 -3.36
C GLU A 228 1.39 -19.38 -4.47
N SER A 229 1.19 -19.94 -5.67
CA SER A 229 0.50 -19.26 -6.78
C SER A 229 -1.02 -19.47 -6.77
N ILE A 230 -1.52 -20.33 -5.90
CA ILE A 230 -2.94 -20.65 -5.84
C ILE A 230 -3.69 -19.55 -5.10
N LEU A 231 -4.71 -19.03 -5.77
CA LEU A 231 -5.61 -18.05 -5.21
C LEU A 231 -6.87 -18.73 -4.65
N SER A 232 -7.61 -18.02 -3.84
CA SER A 232 -8.89 -18.46 -3.27
C SER A 232 -10.06 -17.60 -3.74
N HIS A 233 -11.22 -18.22 -3.81
CA HIS A 233 -12.48 -17.54 -4.10
C HIS A 233 -13.01 -16.75 -2.89
#